data_883b8008824dde738fd4ceba21184a21
#
_entry.id   883b8008824dde738fd4ceba21184a21
#
_cell.length_a   1.000
_cell.length_b   1.000
_cell.length_c   1.000
_cell.angle_alpha   90.00
_cell.angle_beta   90.00
_cell.angle_gamma   90.00
#
_symmetry.space_group_name_H-M   'P 1'
#
loop_
_entity.id
_entity.type
_entity.pdbx_description
1 polymer ?
#
loop_
_entity_poly.entity_id
_entity_poly.type
_entity_poly.pdbx_seq_one_letter_code
_entity_poly.pdbx_strand_id
1 'polypeptide(L)'
;GKTLVPFRLSGNIEWGVPLPETEGLSDLTFWVWPESLWAPISFTKTYLEQQGCDKDEWLKWWNSEDAVVTQFIGQDNIYFYGIAQQAMFETMGLRNTFLVPNNHILFMNKKASSSGSIKPPMAQDLLAFYTAEQMRMHFLSLGLANKSVSFDPQVYLPEEERNGADPVLKDGNLLTNVFNRIVRSCFYPFQKYYDGKLPECTVSESIVEEAKESILTYEQNMYDHQFHKITYVLDTLIRNMN
;
A
#
# COMPACT_ATOMS: atom_id res chain seq x y z
N GLY A 1 -20.47 14.05 -22.56
CA GLY A 1 -19.63 13.12 -21.80
C GLY A 1 -19.00 12.09 -22.74
N LYS A 2 -17.81 11.58 -22.42
CA LYS A 2 -17.24 10.46 -23.19
C LYS A 2 -17.96 9.18 -22.81
N THR A 3 -18.34 8.38 -23.80
CA THR A 3 -18.91 7.05 -23.58
C THR A 3 -17.86 6.15 -22.94
N LEU A 4 -18.26 5.29 -22.00
CA LEU A 4 -17.38 4.27 -21.44
C LEU A 4 -16.90 3.33 -22.56
N VAL A 5 -15.66 2.92 -22.48
CA VAL A 5 -15.09 1.93 -23.42
C VAL A 5 -15.79 0.59 -23.19
N PRO A 6 -16.12 -0.18 -24.25
CA PRO A 6 -16.66 -1.53 -24.06
C PRO A 6 -15.72 -2.40 -23.22
N PHE A 7 -16.29 -3.15 -22.28
CA PHE A 7 -15.54 -4.11 -21.49
C PHE A 7 -15.36 -5.41 -22.25
N ARG A 8 -14.11 -5.73 -22.57
CA ARG A 8 -13.79 -6.95 -23.32
C ARG A 8 -13.87 -8.17 -22.43
N LEU A 9 -14.61 -9.20 -22.82
CA LEU A 9 -14.76 -10.46 -22.08
C LEU A 9 -13.96 -11.61 -22.67
N SER A 10 -13.69 -11.58 -23.98
CA SER A 10 -13.08 -12.69 -24.71
C SER A 10 -12.00 -12.23 -25.68
N GLY A 11 -11.17 -13.16 -26.12
CA GLY A 11 -10.15 -12.95 -27.12
C GLY A 11 -9.94 -14.21 -27.97
N ASN A 12 -9.28 -14.03 -29.11
CA ASN A 12 -8.93 -15.09 -30.05
C ASN A 12 -7.49 -15.60 -29.81
N ILE A 13 -7.12 -15.81 -28.55
CA ILE A 13 -5.81 -16.34 -28.16
C ILE A 13 -5.95 -17.84 -28.03
N GLU A 14 -5.05 -18.62 -28.66
CA GLU A 14 -5.08 -20.08 -28.62
C GLU A 14 -4.87 -20.64 -27.22
N TRP A 15 -4.03 -19.97 -26.40
CA TRP A 15 -3.76 -20.35 -25.03
C TRP A 15 -4.67 -19.59 -24.05
N GLY A 16 -5.41 -20.32 -23.25
CA GLY A 16 -6.30 -19.75 -22.22
C GLY A 16 -7.46 -20.68 -21.88
N VAL A 17 -8.36 -20.20 -21.03
CA VAL A 17 -9.61 -20.89 -20.68
C VAL A 17 -10.62 -20.68 -21.80
N PRO A 18 -11.08 -21.75 -22.48
CA PRO A 18 -12.06 -21.62 -23.56
C PRO A 18 -13.40 -21.10 -23.02
N LEU A 19 -14.09 -20.31 -23.83
CA LEU A 19 -15.48 -19.95 -23.54
C LEU A 19 -16.40 -21.17 -23.71
N PRO A 20 -17.58 -21.15 -23.03
CA PRO A 20 -18.60 -22.15 -23.28
C PRO A 20 -18.97 -22.23 -24.77
N GLU A 21 -19.25 -23.43 -25.25
CA GLU A 21 -19.70 -23.63 -26.63
C GLU A 21 -21.08 -22.98 -26.84
N THR A 22 -21.06 -21.78 -27.34
CA THR A 22 -22.26 -20.99 -27.68
C THR A 22 -22.09 -20.41 -29.07
N GLU A 23 -23.17 -20.28 -29.80
CA GLU A 23 -23.14 -19.72 -31.14
C GLU A 23 -22.42 -18.35 -31.18
N GLY A 24 -21.43 -18.24 -32.03
CA GLY A 24 -20.61 -17.04 -32.20
C GLY A 24 -19.47 -16.87 -31.23
N LEU A 25 -19.28 -17.81 -30.28
CA LEU A 25 -18.19 -17.77 -29.27
C LEU A 25 -17.20 -18.94 -29.42
N SER A 26 -17.39 -19.80 -30.41
CA SER A 26 -16.47 -20.91 -30.71
C SER A 26 -15.07 -20.36 -30.99
N ASP A 27 -14.07 -21.09 -30.51
CA ASP A 27 -12.65 -20.73 -30.66
C ASP A 27 -12.20 -19.45 -29.96
N LEU A 28 -13.02 -18.95 -29.03
CA LEU A 28 -12.63 -17.83 -28.15
C LEU A 28 -12.24 -18.32 -26.75
N THR A 29 -11.33 -17.57 -26.16
CA THR A 29 -10.90 -17.76 -24.77
C THR A 29 -11.34 -16.59 -23.90
N PHE A 30 -11.49 -16.82 -22.58
CA PHE A 30 -11.69 -15.72 -21.65
C PHE A 30 -10.50 -14.77 -21.67
N TRP A 31 -10.80 -13.48 -21.62
CA TRP A 31 -9.77 -12.47 -21.45
C TRP A 31 -9.42 -12.33 -19.97
N VAL A 32 -8.14 -12.18 -19.66
CA VAL A 32 -7.61 -12.18 -18.29
C VAL A 32 -8.22 -11.15 -17.36
N TRP A 33 -8.62 -9.99 -17.84
CA TRP A 33 -9.18 -8.93 -17.01
C TRP A 33 -10.51 -9.28 -16.33
N PRO A 34 -11.50 -9.86 -16.99
CA PRO A 34 -12.69 -10.35 -16.29
C PRO A 34 -12.36 -11.36 -15.18
N GLU A 35 -11.45 -12.30 -15.44
CA GLU A 35 -11.04 -13.28 -14.46
C GLU A 35 -10.38 -12.62 -13.23
N SER A 36 -9.51 -11.64 -13.46
CA SER A 36 -8.80 -10.96 -12.38
C SER A 36 -9.71 -10.22 -11.41
N LEU A 37 -10.92 -9.83 -11.84
CA LEU A 37 -11.86 -9.08 -11.01
C LEU A 37 -12.45 -9.89 -9.86
N TRP A 38 -12.60 -11.21 -10.00
CA TRP A 38 -13.03 -12.08 -8.92
C TRP A 38 -11.93 -12.99 -8.35
N ALA A 39 -10.72 -12.89 -8.90
CA ALA A 39 -9.59 -13.67 -8.40
C ALA A 39 -9.39 -13.56 -6.87
N PRO A 40 -9.53 -12.38 -6.22
CA PRO A 40 -9.42 -12.27 -4.77
C PRO A 40 -10.44 -13.14 -4.01
N ILE A 41 -11.68 -13.26 -4.53
CA ILE A 41 -12.69 -14.16 -3.98
C ILE A 41 -12.24 -15.61 -4.13
N SER A 42 -11.76 -15.99 -5.32
CA SER A 42 -11.25 -17.34 -5.57
C SER A 42 -10.08 -17.70 -4.66
N PHE A 43 -9.16 -16.75 -4.41
CA PHE A 43 -8.06 -16.95 -3.46
C PHE A 43 -8.56 -17.15 -2.03
N THR A 44 -9.53 -16.36 -1.60
CA THR A 44 -10.17 -16.52 -0.29
C THR A 44 -10.81 -17.89 -0.15
N LYS A 45 -11.57 -18.34 -1.16
CA LYS A 45 -12.19 -19.67 -1.18
C LYS A 45 -11.14 -20.78 -1.07
N THR A 46 -10.16 -20.75 -1.95
CA THR A 46 -9.09 -21.77 -1.96
C THR A 46 -8.33 -21.83 -0.63
N TYR A 47 -8.02 -20.67 -0.05
CA TYR A 47 -7.37 -20.61 1.25
C TYR A 47 -8.22 -21.25 2.34
N LEU A 48 -9.50 -20.90 2.43
CA LEU A 48 -10.40 -21.44 3.44
C LEU A 48 -10.64 -22.94 3.26
N GLU A 49 -10.77 -23.43 2.03
CA GLU A 49 -10.83 -24.87 1.72
C GLU A 49 -9.59 -25.60 2.21
N GLN A 50 -8.40 -25.06 1.99
CA GLN A 50 -7.15 -25.62 2.50
C GLN A 50 -7.07 -25.65 4.04
N GLN A 51 -7.77 -24.73 4.71
CA GLN A 51 -7.89 -24.72 6.17
C GLN A 51 -9.00 -25.68 6.68
N GLY A 52 -9.71 -26.38 5.80
CA GLY A 52 -10.81 -27.28 6.18
C GLY A 52 -12.10 -26.55 6.59
N CYS A 53 -12.25 -25.28 6.21
CA CYS A 53 -13.44 -24.51 6.49
C CYS A 53 -14.63 -24.94 5.59
N ASP A 54 -15.85 -24.53 5.98
CA ASP A 54 -17.04 -24.74 5.16
C ASP A 54 -16.89 -24.05 3.79
N LYS A 55 -17.47 -24.66 2.75
CA LYS A 55 -17.41 -24.17 1.37
C LYS A 55 -17.95 -22.75 1.18
N ASP A 56 -18.86 -22.32 2.06
CA ASP A 56 -19.52 -21.01 2.00
C ASP A 56 -18.93 -20.00 3.01
N GLU A 57 -17.89 -20.39 3.75
CA GLU A 57 -17.21 -19.55 4.75
C GLU A 57 -16.67 -18.23 4.16
N TRP A 58 -16.27 -18.23 2.87
CA TRP A 58 -15.78 -17.05 2.17
C TRP A 58 -16.81 -15.90 2.13
N LEU A 59 -18.13 -16.21 2.20
CA LEU A 59 -19.19 -15.21 2.22
C LEU A 59 -19.12 -14.30 3.46
N LYS A 60 -18.61 -14.80 4.57
CA LYS A 60 -18.39 -13.98 5.78
C LYS A 60 -17.39 -12.85 5.53
N TRP A 61 -16.43 -13.08 4.64
CA TRP A 61 -15.38 -12.11 4.33
C TRP A 61 -15.77 -11.13 3.22
N TRP A 62 -16.66 -11.54 2.33
CA TRP A 62 -16.99 -10.78 1.14
C TRP A 62 -18.42 -10.25 1.11
N ASN A 63 -19.33 -10.81 1.87
CA ASN A 63 -20.76 -10.50 1.75
C ASN A 63 -21.51 -10.31 3.08
N SER A 64 -20.89 -10.50 4.26
CA SER A 64 -21.55 -10.20 5.53
C SER A 64 -21.76 -8.69 5.72
N GLU A 65 -22.70 -8.29 6.58
CA GLU A 65 -23.05 -6.87 6.78
C GLU A 65 -21.90 -6.06 7.37
N ASP A 66 -21.06 -6.68 8.16
CA ASP A 66 -19.88 -6.09 8.81
C ASP A 66 -18.57 -6.25 8.00
N ALA A 67 -18.61 -6.99 6.88
CA ALA A 67 -17.42 -7.14 6.04
C ALA A 67 -17.11 -5.86 5.27
N VAL A 68 -15.88 -5.40 5.39
CA VAL A 68 -15.33 -4.29 4.61
C VAL A 68 -14.13 -4.78 3.83
N VAL A 69 -14.27 -4.85 2.51
CA VAL A 69 -13.17 -5.21 1.62
C VAL A 69 -12.59 -3.94 1.01
N THR A 70 -11.36 -3.62 1.34
CA THR A 70 -10.62 -2.48 0.79
C THR A 70 -9.60 -2.95 -0.23
N GLN A 71 -9.66 -2.40 -1.44
CA GLN A 71 -8.76 -2.72 -2.53
C GLN A 71 -7.87 -1.52 -2.85
N PHE A 72 -6.56 -1.68 -2.68
CA PHE A 72 -5.56 -0.70 -3.11
C PHE A 72 -5.17 -1.00 -4.55
N ILE A 73 -5.42 -0.04 -5.44
CA ILE A 73 -5.22 -0.22 -6.87
C ILE A 73 -4.46 0.95 -7.51
N GLY A 74 -3.81 0.72 -8.64
CA GLY A 74 -3.32 1.80 -9.49
C GLY A 74 -4.48 2.54 -10.16
N GLN A 75 -4.32 3.84 -10.40
CA GLN A 75 -5.37 4.67 -11.03
C GLN A 75 -5.80 4.18 -12.42
N ASP A 76 -4.95 3.48 -13.12
CA ASP A 76 -5.22 2.87 -14.42
C ASP A 76 -6.19 1.68 -14.33
N ASN A 77 -6.41 1.14 -13.14
CA ASN A 77 -7.32 0.04 -12.87
C ASN A 77 -8.72 0.49 -12.36
N ILE A 78 -8.95 1.79 -12.19
CA ILE A 78 -10.23 2.30 -11.68
C ILE A 78 -11.42 1.85 -12.54
N TYR A 79 -11.27 1.81 -13.85
CA TYR A 79 -12.33 1.34 -14.73
C TYR A 79 -12.73 -0.11 -14.45
N PHE A 80 -11.76 -0.99 -14.27
CA PHE A 80 -11.98 -2.40 -14.04
C PHE A 80 -12.56 -2.67 -12.63
N TYR A 81 -11.92 -2.17 -11.60
CA TYR A 81 -12.33 -2.44 -10.21
C TYR A 81 -13.43 -1.49 -9.70
N GLY A 82 -13.52 -0.28 -10.25
CA GLY A 82 -14.50 0.72 -9.81
C GLY A 82 -15.81 0.70 -10.58
N ILE A 83 -15.83 0.14 -11.77
CA ILE A 83 -17.05 0.07 -12.60
C ILE A 83 -17.41 -1.38 -12.92
N ALA A 84 -16.54 -2.10 -13.63
CA ALA A 84 -16.85 -3.43 -14.11
C ALA A 84 -17.03 -4.43 -12.96
N GLN A 85 -16.10 -4.49 -12.00
CA GLN A 85 -16.20 -5.38 -10.84
C GLN A 85 -17.43 -5.07 -9.99
N GLN A 86 -17.67 -3.79 -9.69
CA GLN A 86 -18.81 -3.39 -8.86
C GLN A 86 -20.15 -3.79 -9.52
N ALA A 87 -20.29 -3.57 -10.83
CA ALA A 87 -21.48 -3.98 -11.58
C ALA A 87 -21.66 -5.50 -11.56
N MET A 88 -20.58 -6.25 -11.70
CA MET A 88 -20.62 -7.72 -11.62
C MET A 88 -21.01 -8.20 -10.22
N PHE A 89 -20.41 -7.61 -9.18
CA PHE A 89 -20.72 -7.97 -7.79
C PHE A 89 -22.18 -7.69 -7.45
N GLU A 90 -22.69 -6.54 -7.84
CA GLU A 90 -24.10 -6.20 -7.67
C GLU A 90 -25.02 -7.21 -8.37
N THR A 91 -24.71 -7.60 -9.62
CA THR A 91 -25.46 -8.60 -10.38
C THR A 91 -25.43 -9.98 -9.71
N MET A 92 -24.33 -10.32 -9.05
CA MET A 92 -24.15 -11.57 -8.31
C MET A 92 -24.70 -11.54 -6.88
N GLY A 93 -25.28 -10.44 -6.43
CA GLY A 93 -25.75 -10.25 -5.06
C GLY A 93 -24.62 -10.13 -4.03
N LEU A 94 -23.43 -9.78 -4.47
CA LEU A 94 -22.27 -9.52 -3.60
C LEU A 94 -22.19 -8.03 -3.25
N ARG A 95 -21.58 -7.75 -2.11
CA ARG A 95 -21.35 -6.36 -1.67
C ARG A 95 -20.25 -5.70 -2.48
N ASN A 96 -20.43 -4.40 -2.69
CA ASN A 96 -19.41 -3.59 -3.32
C ASN A 96 -18.20 -3.40 -2.39
N THR A 97 -17.01 -3.27 -2.98
CA THR A 97 -15.77 -3.06 -2.26
C THR A 97 -15.43 -1.57 -2.18
N PHE A 98 -14.61 -1.22 -1.19
CA PHE A 98 -14.05 0.12 -1.08
C PHE A 98 -12.72 0.21 -1.84
N LEU A 99 -12.58 1.23 -2.69
CA LEU A 99 -11.38 1.40 -3.51
C LEU A 99 -10.50 2.53 -3.00
N VAL A 100 -9.21 2.26 -2.93
CA VAL A 100 -8.17 3.26 -2.64
C VAL A 100 -7.22 3.35 -3.84
N PRO A 101 -7.52 4.22 -4.81
CA PRO A 101 -6.67 4.36 -5.98
C PRO A 101 -5.40 5.15 -5.64
N ASN A 102 -4.27 4.69 -6.17
CA ASN A 102 -2.99 5.36 -6.08
C ASN A 102 -2.54 5.83 -7.46
N ASN A 103 -1.96 7.01 -7.49
CA ASN A 103 -1.31 7.54 -8.67
C ASN A 103 0.03 6.82 -8.92
N HIS A 104 0.62 7.02 -10.10
CA HIS A 104 1.84 6.34 -10.48
C HIS A 104 3.06 6.84 -9.70
N ILE A 105 3.92 5.90 -9.35
CA ILE A 105 5.29 6.20 -8.98
C ILE A 105 6.09 6.30 -10.28
N LEU A 106 6.69 7.45 -10.50
CA LEU A 106 7.63 7.65 -11.59
C LEU A 106 9.04 7.27 -11.11
N PHE A 107 9.85 6.72 -11.97
CA PHE A 107 11.27 6.52 -11.68
C PHE A 107 12.09 7.54 -12.44
N MET A 108 12.86 8.35 -11.71
CA MET A 108 13.66 9.44 -12.29
C MET A 108 12.84 10.33 -13.25
N ASN A 109 11.64 10.74 -12.78
CA ASN A 109 10.66 11.54 -13.51
C ASN A 109 10.09 10.91 -14.79
N LYS A 110 10.31 9.61 -15.01
CA LYS A 110 9.79 8.89 -16.18
C LYS A 110 8.87 7.76 -15.74
N LYS A 111 7.83 7.50 -16.54
CA LYS A 111 6.95 6.36 -16.32
C LYS A 111 7.76 5.08 -16.49
N ALA A 112 7.84 4.28 -15.44
CA ALA A 112 8.46 2.97 -15.48
C ALA A 112 7.64 2.02 -16.36
N SER A 113 8.31 1.28 -17.23
CA SER A 113 7.67 0.28 -18.10
C SER A 113 8.60 -0.91 -18.25
N SER A 114 8.05 -2.11 -18.17
CA SER A 114 8.79 -3.36 -18.40
C SER A 114 9.35 -3.46 -19.83
N SER A 115 8.70 -2.79 -20.79
CA SER A 115 9.12 -2.72 -22.20
C SER A 115 9.86 -1.42 -22.55
N GLY A 116 10.02 -0.50 -21.60
CA GLY A 116 10.70 0.78 -21.78
C GLY A 116 12.21 0.68 -21.69
N SER A 117 12.90 1.73 -22.17
CA SER A 117 14.36 1.85 -22.10
C SER A 117 14.89 2.04 -20.66
N ILE A 118 14.02 2.48 -19.73
CA ILE A 118 14.36 2.68 -18.33
C ILE A 118 13.63 1.62 -17.51
N LYS A 119 14.42 0.71 -16.95
CA LYS A 119 13.93 -0.31 -16.02
C LYS A 119 14.13 0.21 -14.60
N PRO A 120 13.07 0.36 -13.80
CA PRO A 120 13.23 0.68 -12.39
C PRO A 120 13.90 -0.49 -11.68
N PRO A 121 14.66 -0.23 -10.61
CA PRO A 121 15.23 -1.29 -9.80
C PRO A 121 14.13 -2.14 -9.17
N MET A 122 14.42 -3.40 -8.97
CA MET A 122 13.58 -4.26 -8.14
C MET A 122 13.69 -3.83 -6.67
N ALA A 123 12.65 -4.10 -5.88
CA ALA A 123 12.72 -3.81 -4.44
C ALA A 123 13.95 -4.46 -3.77
N GLN A 124 14.35 -5.63 -4.24
CA GLN A 124 15.49 -6.36 -3.74
C GLN A 124 16.82 -5.65 -4.04
N ASP A 125 16.95 -4.99 -5.20
CA ASP A 125 18.12 -4.22 -5.55
C ASP A 125 18.27 -2.98 -4.64
N LEU A 126 17.14 -2.39 -4.26
CA LEU A 126 17.12 -1.24 -3.36
C LEU A 126 17.56 -1.59 -1.93
N LEU A 127 17.30 -2.83 -1.48
CA LEU A 127 17.75 -3.29 -0.15
C LEU A 127 19.27 -3.39 0.00
N ALA A 128 20.03 -3.33 -1.09
CA ALA A 128 21.48 -3.17 -1.03
C ALA A 128 21.91 -1.80 -0.51
N PHE A 129 21.04 -0.79 -0.57
CA PHE A 129 21.34 0.61 -0.24
C PHE A 129 20.48 1.14 0.92
N TYR A 130 19.30 0.59 1.14
CA TYR A 130 18.31 1.05 2.11
C TYR A 130 17.80 -0.10 2.95
N THR A 131 17.38 0.17 4.18
CA THR A 131 16.62 -0.81 4.96
C THR A 131 15.17 -0.88 4.49
N ALA A 132 14.49 -1.99 4.80
CA ALA A 132 13.07 -2.16 4.47
C ALA A 132 12.22 -1.06 5.14
N GLU A 133 12.56 -0.67 6.38
CA GLU A 133 11.86 0.37 7.13
C GLU A 133 12.02 1.74 6.46
N GLN A 134 13.24 2.09 6.01
CA GLN A 134 13.49 3.34 5.29
C GLN A 134 12.67 3.41 4.00
N MET A 135 12.64 2.31 3.23
CA MET A 135 11.84 2.21 2.01
C MET A 135 10.35 2.36 2.29
N ARG A 136 9.84 1.65 3.28
CA ARG A 136 8.42 1.71 3.66
C ARG A 136 8.02 3.11 4.12
N MET A 137 8.85 3.75 4.95
CA MET A 137 8.60 5.12 5.42
C MET A 137 8.56 6.10 4.26
N HIS A 138 9.51 6.00 3.33
CA HIS A 138 9.56 6.85 2.14
C HIS A 138 8.28 6.67 1.28
N PHE A 139 7.92 5.44 0.93
CA PHE A 139 6.73 5.21 0.10
C PHE A 139 5.42 5.67 0.77
N LEU A 140 5.29 5.53 2.10
CA LEU A 140 4.16 6.08 2.83
C LEU A 140 4.10 7.60 2.75
N SER A 141 5.25 8.28 2.74
CA SER A 141 5.34 9.75 2.71
C SER A 141 4.93 10.37 1.37
N LEU A 142 4.92 9.59 0.27
CA LEU A 142 4.74 10.12 -1.09
C LEU A 142 3.36 10.73 -1.38
N GLY A 143 2.33 10.35 -0.64
CA GLY A 143 0.97 10.90 -0.85
C GLY A 143 0.37 10.52 -2.21
N LEU A 144 0.54 9.28 -2.62
CA LEU A 144 0.13 8.76 -3.94
C LEU A 144 -1.37 8.84 -4.21
N ALA A 145 -2.21 8.98 -3.20
CA ALA A 145 -3.64 9.23 -3.38
C ALA A 145 -3.93 10.57 -4.08
N ASN A 146 -3.02 11.55 -3.97
CA ASN A 146 -3.25 12.91 -4.45
C ASN A 146 -2.61 13.18 -5.82
N LYS A 147 -1.44 12.62 -6.07
CA LYS A 147 -0.65 12.88 -7.29
C LYS A 147 0.37 11.80 -7.58
N SER A 148 0.80 11.72 -8.84
CA SER A 148 1.99 10.96 -9.21
C SER A 148 3.24 11.65 -8.65
N VAL A 149 4.17 10.86 -8.14
CA VAL A 149 5.41 11.35 -7.52
C VAL A 149 6.59 10.59 -8.11
N SER A 150 7.70 11.28 -8.31
CA SER A 150 8.94 10.64 -8.74
C SER A 150 9.65 10.00 -7.56
N PHE A 151 10.16 8.81 -7.79
CA PHE A 151 11.10 8.11 -6.92
C PHE A 151 12.49 8.29 -7.52
N ASP A 152 13.32 9.09 -6.84
CA ASP A 152 14.61 9.55 -7.32
C ASP A 152 15.73 9.16 -6.33
N PRO A 153 16.04 7.87 -6.16
CA PRO A 153 17.08 7.44 -5.24
C PRO A 153 18.44 7.87 -5.76
N GLN A 154 19.17 8.63 -4.96
CA GLN A 154 20.46 9.24 -5.34
C GLN A 154 21.52 8.21 -5.70
N VAL A 155 21.42 6.99 -5.15
CA VAL A 155 22.37 5.89 -5.45
C VAL A 155 22.38 5.47 -6.92
N TYR A 156 21.33 5.79 -7.68
CA TYR A 156 21.20 5.49 -9.11
C TYR A 156 21.64 6.66 -10.01
N LEU A 157 22.03 7.80 -9.43
CA LEU A 157 22.66 8.88 -10.17
C LEU A 157 24.17 8.68 -10.26
N PRO A 158 24.81 9.14 -11.34
CA PRO A 158 26.24 9.31 -11.38
C PRO A 158 26.72 10.13 -10.19
N GLU A 159 27.92 9.86 -9.68
CA GLU A 159 28.39 10.49 -8.44
C GLU A 159 28.45 12.02 -8.56
N GLU A 160 28.81 12.52 -9.73
CA GLU A 160 28.90 13.95 -10.08
C GLU A 160 27.50 14.63 -10.12
N GLU A 161 26.42 13.87 -10.30
CA GLU A 161 25.06 14.38 -10.35
C GLU A 161 24.35 14.30 -8.98
N ARG A 162 24.97 13.64 -7.99
CA ARG A 162 24.39 13.51 -6.65
C ARG A 162 24.48 14.85 -5.93
N ASN A 163 23.35 15.50 -5.82
CA ASN A 163 23.23 16.79 -5.15
C ASN A 163 22.22 16.70 -4.00
N GLY A 164 22.71 16.87 -2.79
CA GLY A 164 21.85 16.95 -1.61
C GLY A 164 21.55 15.59 -0.96
N ALA A 165 20.57 15.60 -0.04
CA ALA A 165 20.18 14.41 0.70
C ALA A 165 19.32 13.49 -0.17
N ASP A 166 19.62 12.20 -0.12
CA ASP A 166 18.79 11.18 -0.73
C ASP A 166 17.38 11.21 -0.09
N PRO A 167 16.30 11.34 -0.90
CA PRO A 167 14.93 11.43 -0.38
C PRO A 167 14.53 10.25 0.50
N VAL A 168 14.98 9.04 0.14
CA VAL A 168 14.70 7.82 0.91
C VAL A 168 15.33 7.90 2.30
N LEU A 169 16.58 8.34 2.36
CA LEU A 169 17.29 8.50 3.63
C LEU A 169 16.75 9.68 4.44
N LYS A 170 16.26 10.73 3.78
CA LYS A 170 15.63 11.87 4.47
C LYS A 170 14.42 11.43 5.28
N ASP A 171 13.52 10.68 4.67
CA ASP A 171 12.34 10.16 5.34
C ASP A 171 12.70 9.08 6.37
N GLY A 172 13.64 8.21 6.04
CA GLY A 172 14.16 7.18 6.93
C GLY A 172 14.88 7.73 8.16
N ASN A 173 15.43 8.94 8.11
CA ASN A 173 16.11 9.57 9.24
C ASN A 173 15.23 9.75 10.47
N LEU A 174 13.91 9.84 10.30
CA LEU A 174 12.99 9.86 11.43
C LEU A 174 13.19 8.64 12.33
N LEU A 175 13.29 7.46 11.73
CA LEU A 175 13.47 6.19 12.45
C LEU A 175 14.92 5.97 12.88
N THR A 176 15.88 6.15 11.96
CA THR A 176 17.28 5.78 12.21
C THR A 176 18.03 6.79 13.05
N ASN A 177 17.73 8.06 12.93
CA ASN A 177 18.45 9.12 13.65
C ASN A 177 17.63 9.73 14.78
N VAL A 178 16.42 10.21 14.51
CA VAL A 178 15.66 10.96 15.52
C VAL A 178 15.13 10.01 16.59
N PHE A 179 14.38 8.98 16.21
CA PHE A 179 13.84 8.01 17.16
C PHE A 179 14.93 7.27 17.93
N ASN A 180 15.96 6.76 17.25
CA ASN A 180 17.06 6.07 17.92
C ASN A 180 17.85 6.98 18.87
N ARG A 181 17.92 8.27 18.60
CA ARG A 181 18.55 9.24 19.53
C ARG A 181 17.75 9.32 20.81
N ILE A 182 16.42 9.43 20.74
CA ILE A 182 15.54 9.44 21.93
C ILE A 182 15.74 8.17 22.74
N VAL A 183 15.66 7.01 22.08
CA VAL A 183 15.85 5.71 22.73
C VAL A 183 17.19 5.66 23.47
N ARG A 184 18.29 6.05 22.83
CA ARG A 184 19.61 6.08 23.46
C ARG A 184 19.67 7.09 24.62
N SER A 185 19.04 8.24 24.46
CA SER A 185 19.00 9.28 25.51
C SER A 185 18.22 8.81 26.74
N CYS A 186 17.25 7.93 26.57
CA CYS A 186 16.53 7.31 27.69
C CYS A 186 17.33 6.17 28.32
N PHE A 187 17.85 5.24 27.52
CA PHE A 187 18.55 4.06 28.03
C PHE A 187 19.85 4.40 28.77
N TYR A 188 20.62 5.37 28.28
CA TYR A 188 21.89 5.72 28.88
C TYR A 188 21.77 6.19 30.36
N PRO A 189 20.85 7.13 30.70
CA PRO A 189 20.65 7.52 32.08
C PRO A 189 20.15 6.36 32.97
N PHE A 190 19.24 5.53 32.47
CA PHE A 190 18.75 4.40 33.25
C PHE A 190 19.86 3.42 33.60
N GLN A 191 20.71 3.09 32.66
CA GLN A 191 21.84 2.21 32.93
C GLN A 191 22.88 2.87 33.88
N LYS A 192 23.17 4.14 33.65
CA LYS A 192 24.24 4.83 34.36
C LYS A 192 23.87 5.23 35.80
N TYR A 193 22.61 5.64 36.02
CA TYR A 193 22.20 6.27 37.29
C TYR A 193 21.15 5.48 38.05
N TYR A 194 20.51 4.48 37.39
CA TYR A 194 19.39 3.74 37.97
C TYR A 194 19.53 2.22 37.86
N ASP A 195 20.74 1.70 37.64
CA ASP A 195 21.03 0.25 37.47
C ASP A 195 20.11 -0.46 36.47
N GLY A 196 19.74 0.22 35.38
CA GLY A 196 18.85 -0.30 34.37
C GLY A 196 17.38 -0.36 34.77
N LYS A 197 16.99 0.19 35.91
CA LYS A 197 15.59 0.22 36.38
C LYS A 197 14.94 1.56 36.06
N LEU A 198 13.67 1.52 35.75
CA LEU A 198 12.88 2.75 35.64
C LEU A 198 12.61 3.29 37.06
N PRO A 199 12.92 4.57 37.34
CA PRO A 199 12.52 5.18 38.57
C PRO A 199 11.00 5.28 38.66
N GLU A 200 10.46 5.21 39.89
CA GLU A 200 9.05 5.52 40.10
C GLU A 200 8.83 7.01 39.81
N CYS A 201 8.10 7.31 38.76
CA CYS A 201 7.74 8.67 38.40
C CYS A 201 6.36 8.69 37.72
N THR A 202 5.68 9.82 37.86
CA THR A 202 4.45 10.09 37.11
C THR A 202 4.79 10.76 35.80
N VAL A 203 4.18 10.31 34.71
CA VAL A 203 4.28 11.01 33.43
C VAL A 203 3.46 12.28 33.53
N SER A 204 3.97 13.40 33.00
CA SER A 204 3.22 14.65 33.01
C SER A 204 1.94 14.51 32.13
N GLU A 205 0.83 15.11 32.61
CA GLU A 205 -0.46 15.06 31.93
C GLU A 205 -0.35 15.58 30.49
N SER A 206 0.44 16.64 30.27
CA SER A 206 0.62 17.20 28.93
C SER A 206 1.23 16.20 27.94
N ILE A 207 2.19 15.39 28.36
CA ILE A 207 2.79 14.34 27.50
C ILE A 207 1.77 13.24 27.22
N VAL A 208 0.98 12.86 28.22
CA VAL A 208 -0.06 11.84 28.05
C VAL A 208 -1.13 12.30 27.07
N GLU A 209 -1.59 13.54 27.19
CA GLU A 209 -2.60 14.10 26.26
C GLU A 209 -2.04 14.25 24.85
N GLU A 210 -0.82 14.73 24.67
CA GLU A 210 -0.18 14.81 23.34
C GLU A 210 -0.03 13.43 22.69
N ALA A 211 0.36 12.42 23.46
CA ALA A 211 0.46 11.05 22.95
C ALA A 211 -0.91 10.49 22.53
N LYS A 212 -1.95 10.71 23.35
CA LYS A 212 -3.32 10.30 23.01
C LYS A 212 -3.82 10.97 21.72
N GLU A 213 -3.66 12.29 21.63
CA GLU A 213 -4.06 13.04 20.44
C GLU A 213 -3.33 12.55 19.18
N SER A 214 -2.04 12.29 19.30
CA SER A 214 -1.24 11.73 18.21
C SER A 214 -1.70 10.34 17.80
N ILE A 215 -2.04 9.46 18.75
CA ILE A 215 -2.56 8.11 18.46
C ILE A 215 -3.91 8.21 17.74
N LEU A 216 -4.84 9.03 18.23
CA LEU A 216 -6.15 9.20 17.60
C LEU A 216 -6.02 9.77 16.18
N THR A 217 -5.14 10.75 16.00
CA THR A 217 -4.87 11.34 14.68
C THR A 217 -4.22 10.33 13.74
N TYR A 218 -3.32 9.49 14.26
CA TYR A 218 -2.73 8.39 13.50
C TYR A 218 -3.80 7.40 13.03
N GLU A 219 -4.64 6.91 13.95
CA GLU A 219 -5.71 5.97 13.64
C GLU A 219 -6.68 6.54 12.60
N GLN A 220 -7.11 7.79 12.79
CA GLN A 220 -8.02 8.43 11.82
C GLN A 220 -7.41 8.50 10.42
N ASN A 221 -6.13 8.91 10.32
CA ASN A 221 -5.45 8.94 9.02
C ASN A 221 -5.25 7.54 8.41
N MET A 222 -5.11 6.49 9.23
CA MET A 222 -5.09 5.11 8.74
C MET A 222 -6.43 4.72 8.13
N TYR A 223 -7.54 4.96 8.84
CA TYR A 223 -8.89 4.67 8.34
C TYR A 223 -9.25 5.49 7.10
N ASP A 224 -8.79 6.74 7.03
CA ASP A 224 -9.02 7.64 5.88
C ASP A 224 -8.05 7.36 4.72
N HIS A 225 -7.14 6.39 4.86
CA HIS A 225 -6.10 6.05 3.88
C HIS A 225 -5.17 7.22 3.51
N GLN A 226 -4.99 8.18 4.45
CA GLN A 226 -4.13 9.35 4.29
C GLN A 226 -2.71 9.06 4.81
N PHE A 227 -2.06 8.05 4.25
CA PHE A 227 -0.80 7.49 4.77
C PHE A 227 0.34 8.51 4.86
N HIS A 228 0.41 9.47 3.96
CA HIS A 228 1.43 10.54 4.02
C HIS A 228 1.29 11.43 5.26
N LYS A 229 0.07 11.58 5.79
CA LYS A 229 -0.15 12.34 7.03
C LYS A 229 0.33 11.60 8.27
N ILE A 230 0.35 10.27 8.23
CA ILE A 230 0.86 9.43 9.32
C ILE A 230 2.34 9.72 9.57
N THR A 231 3.14 9.85 8.51
CA THR A 231 4.56 10.17 8.64
C THR A 231 4.77 11.52 9.31
N TYR A 232 3.92 12.50 9.02
CA TYR A 232 3.95 13.81 9.66
C TYR A 232 3.56 13.76 11.15
N VAL A 233 2.51 13.02 11.50
CA VAL A 233 2.08 12.82 12.90
C VAL A 233 3.21 12.19 13.72
N LEU A 234 3.84 11.15 13.19
CA LEU A 234 4.97 10.48 13.84
C LEU A 234 6.20 11.40 13.96
N ASP A 235 6.53 12.16 12.92
CA ASP A 235 7.65 13.10 12.96
C ASP A 235 7.45 14.15 14.05
N THR A 236 6.23 14.72 14.14
CA THR A 236 5.89 15.72 15.17
C THR A 236 6.02 15.14 16.57
N LEU A 237 5.36 14.00 16.83
CA LEU A 237 5.40 13.34 18.14
C LEU A 237 6.84 13.01 18.56
N ILE A 238 7.60 12.36 17.67
CA ILE A 238 8.98 11.95 17.96
C ILE A 238 9.89 13.16 18.22
N ARG A 239 9.71 14.28 17.50
CA ARG A 239 10.51 15.49 17.73
C ARG A 239 10.14 16.19 19.01
N ASN A 240 8.88 16.22 19.39
CA ASN A 240 8.42 16.80 20.65
C ASN A 240 8.91 16.02 21.86
N MET A 241 9.09 14.70 21.71
CA MET A 241 9.67 13.84 22.76
C MET A 241 11.22 13.96 22.87
N ASN A 242 11.90 14.59 21.91
CA ASN A 242 13.37 14.73 21.92
C ASN A 242 13.80 16.04 22.59
#